data_e2ab090975b71bdb4167510807467347
#
_entry.id   e2ab090975b71bdb4167510807467347
#
_cell.length_a   1.000
_cell.length_b   1.000
_cell.length_c   1.000
_cell.angle_alpha   90.00
_cell.angle_beta   90.00
_cell.angle_gamma   90.00
#
_symmetry.space_group_name_H-M   'P 1'
#
loop_
_entity.id
_entity.type
_entity.pdbx_description
1 polymer ?
#
loop_
_entity_poly.entity_id
_entity_poly.type
_entity_poly.pdbx_seq_one_letter_code
_entity_poly.pdbx_strand_id
1 'polypeptide(L)'
;MQVKQDSRRRKFVSFSGIDGAGKSTQIANLITRLQSAGMRVELITFWDDVARLKRIREGAGHTLFKGEKGVGSPEKPVNRRDKNVRSWPMSVVRLGLYFVDALSLRATVAKVMQSGADFVVCDRYIYDELANLNLGNPAARAYVRMIMKLVPRPDVSYFLDADPVAARARKPEYPLDFLYISRASYFTLIELIGGITVIPPMSVQDAEREVMHHALGLLSSDELQQQPAEHLVGER
;
A
#
# COMPACT_ATOMS: atom_id res chain seq x y z
N MET A 1 39.71 5.37 11.06
CA MET A 1 38.54 4.92 11.85
C MET A 1 37.49 4.42 10.86
N GLN A 2 37.53 3.11 10.54
CA GLN A 2 36.56 2.52 9.61
C GLN A 2 35.21 2.42 10.33
N VAL A 3 34.21 3.16 9.87
CA VAL A 3 32.84 2.97 10.27
C VAL A 3 32.45 1.56 9.82
N LYS A 4 32.29 0.67 10.78
CA LYS A 4 31.74 -0.67 10.57
C LYS A 4 30.37 -0.47 9.95
N GLN A 5 30.25 -0.69 8.65
CA GLN A 5 28.98 -0.68 7.93
C GLN A 5 28.15 -1.80 8.55
N ASP A 6 27.22 -1.39 9.40
CA ASP A 6 26.30 -2.27 10.11
C ASP A 6 25.48 -3.02 9.06
N SER A 7 25.72 -4.32 8.94
CA SER A 7 25.10 -5.19 7.92
C SER A 7 23.66 -5.56 8.30
N ARG A 8 22.93 -4.67 8.99
CA ARG A 8 21.52 -4.89 9.31
C ARG A 8 20.73 -5.03 8.03
N ARG A 9 20.02 -6.13 7.90
CA ARG A 9 19.10 -6.32 6.78
C ARG A 9 17.97 -5.30 6.91
N ARG A 10 17.88 -4.38 5.97
CA ARG A 10 16.79 -3.39 5.89
C ARG A 10 15.46 -4.08 5.81
N LYS A 11 14.48 -3.57 6.56
CA LYS A 11 13.13 -4.10 6.61
C LYS A 11 12.24 -3.29 5.68
N PHE A 12 11.44 -3.98 4.87
CA PHE A 12 10.52 -3.37 3.92
C PHE A 12 9.10 -3.78 4.22
N VAL A 13 8.23 -2.81 4.50
CA VAL A 13 6.81 -3.04 4.79
C VAL A 13 5.92 -2.21 3.87
N SER A 14 4.75 -2.71 3.53
CA SER A 14 3.78 -2.00 2.69
C SER A 14 2.39 -2.03 3.29
N PHE A 15 1.62 -0.98 3.01
CA PHE A 15 0.23 -0.83 3.46
C PHE A 15 -0.70 -0.68 2.26
N SER A 16 -1.75 -1.49 2.22
CA SER A 16 -2.82 -1.45 1.22
C SER A 16 -4.19 -1.53 1.88
N GLY A 17 -5.23 -1.20 1.17
CA GLY A 17 -6.62 -1.23 1.66
C GLY A 17 -7.50 -0.16 1.04
N ILE A 18 -8.81 -0.26 1.25
CA ILE A 18 -9.78 0.72 0.75
C ILE A 18 -9.58 2.10 1.36
N ASP A 19 -10.10 3.14 0.70
CA ASP A 19 -10.05 4.48 1.26
C ASP A 19 -10.90 4.56 2.53
N GLY A 20 -10.37 5.24 3.56
CA GLY A 20 -10.98 5.27 4.90
C GLY A 20 -10.65 4.07 5.79
N ALA A 21 -9.80 3.13 5.37
CA ALA A 21 -9.40 1.97 6.18
C ALA A 21 -8.43 2.30 7.34
N GLY A 22 -7.93 3.55 7.43
CA GLY A 22 -7.03 3.95 8.51
C GLY A 22 -5.54 3.78 8.19
N LYS A 23 -5.16 3.51 6.93
CA LYS A 23 -3.75 3.33 6.51
C LYS A 23 -2.82 4.43 6.99
N SER A 24 -3.14 5.69 6.69
CA SER A 24 -2.28 6.82 7.05
C SER A 24 -2.06 6.94 8.55
N THR A 25 -3.06 6.59 9.36
CA THR A 25 -2.94 6.56 10.83
C THR A 25 -1.96 5.47 11.26
N GLN A 26 -2.10 4.25 10.76
CA GLN A 26 -1.23 3.14 11.12
C GLN A 26 0.20 3.34 10.62
N ILE A 27 0.37 3.94 9.43
CA ILE A 27 1.69 4.31 8.90
C ILE A 27 2.35 5.35 9.81
N ALA A 28 1.63 6.41 10.18
CA ALA A 28 2.15 7.45 11.07
C ALA A 28 2.54 6.88 12.46
N ASN A 29 1.69 6.03 13.03
CA ASN A 29 1.96 5.37 14.30
C ASN A 29 3.21 4.48 14.21
N LEU A 30 3.31 3.64 13.17
CA LEU A 30 4.47 2.78 12.96
C LEU A 30 5.76 3.61 12.83
N ILE A 31 5.75 4.64 11.99
CA ILE A 31 6.93 5.51 11.79
C ILE A 31 7.33 6.16 13.11
N THR A 32 6.37 6.75 13.85
CA THR A 32 6.64 7.41 15.12
C THR A 32 7.27 6.44 16.14
N ARG A 33 6.74 5.23 16.26
CA ARG A 33 7.27 4.22 17.18
C ARG A 33 8.67 3.78 16.79
N LEU A 34 8.92 3.49 15.51
CA LEU A 34 10.24 3.08 15.03
C LEU A 34 11.28 4.21 15.21
N GLN A 35 10.91 5.47 14.92
CA GLN A 35 11.79 6.62 15.12
C GLN A 35 12.08 6.87 16.60
N SER A 36 11.08 6.74 17.48
CA SER A 36 11.27 6.83 18.94
C SER A 36 12.19 5.75 19.46
N ALA A 37 12.27 4.59 18.79
CA ALA A 37 13.21 3.53 19.06
C ALA A 37 14.60 3.76 18.39
N GLY A 38 14.86 4.94 17.84
CA GLY A 38 16.14 5.32 17.23
C GLY A 38 16.37 4.76 15.82
N MET A 39 15.36 4.21 15.18
CA MET A 39 15.48 3.65 13.82
C MET A 39 15.27 4.73 12.76
N ARG A 40 16.03 4.64 11.68
CA ARG A 40 15.86 5.49 10.50
C ARG A 40 14.78 4.88 9.61
N VAL A 41 13.70 5.62 9.40
CA VAL A 41 12.55 5.19 8.60
C VAL A 41 12.42 6.07 7.37
N GLU A 42 12.32 5.46 6.20
CA GLU A 42 11.96 6.14 4.97
C GLU A 42 10.56 5.73 4.50
N LEU A 43 9.77 6.73 4.11
CA LEU A 43 8.43 6.55 3.57
C LEU A 43 8.47 6.69 2.05
N ILE A 44 7.92 5.71 1.36
CA ILE A 44 7.63 5.76 -0.09
C ILE A 44 6.12 5.93 -0.24
N THR A 45 5.68 6.98 -0.93
CA THR A 45 4.29 7.19 -1.30
C THR A 45 4.09 6.75 -2.75
N PHE A 46 3.31 5.70 -2.97
CA PHE A 46 3.17 5.08 -4.29
C PHE A 46 2.73 6.08 -5.38
N TRP A 47 1.78 6.94 -5.06
CA TRP A 47 1.24 7.89 -6.05
C TRP A 47 2.15 9.07 -6.36
N ASP A 48 3.05 9.44 -5.48
CA ASP A 48 3.93 10.59 -5.67
C ASP A 48 5.34 10.17 -6.12
N ASP A 49 5.87 9.08 -5.56
CA ASP A 49 7.24 8.62 -5.80
C ASP A 49 7.35 7.61 -6.94
N VAL A 50 6.30 6.80 -7.15
CA VAL A 50 6.34 5.65 -8.08
C VAL A 50 5.54 5.91 -9.35
N ALA A 51 4.32 6.42 -9.25
CA ALA A 51 3.40 6.60 -10.36
C ALA A 51 3.83 7.76 -11.29
N ARG A 52 4.89 7.56 -12.06
CA ARG A 52 5.53 8.59 -12.91
C ARG A 52 4.61 9.17 -13.99
N LEU A 53 3.58 8.47 -14.40
CA LEU A 53 2.66 8.87 -15.44
C LEU A 53 1.38 9.54 -14.89
N LYS A 54 1.44 10.13 -13.69
CA LYS A 54 0.31 10.82 -13.04
C LYS A 54 -0.36 11.83 -13.98
N ARG A 55 0.43 12.66 -14.67
CA ARG A 55 -0.07 13.65 -15.65
C ARG A 55 -0.77 13.00 -16.85
N ILE A 56 -0.27 11.85 -17.33
CA ILE A 56 -0.90 11.10 -18.44
C ILE A 56 -2.19 10.44 -17.93
N ARG A 57 -2.21 9.91 -16.73
CA ARG A 57 -3.42 9.34 -16.11
C ARG A 57 -4.49 10.40 -15.87
N GLU A 58 -4.10 11.56 -15.36
CA GLU A 58 -5.00 12.70 -15.17
C GLU A 58 -5.50 13.25 -16.51
N GLY A 59 -4.61 13.43 -17.48
CA GLY A 59 -4.96 13.92 -18.81
C GLY A 59 -5.78 12.92 -19.64
N ALA A 60 -5.41 11.64 -19.66
CA ALA A 60 -6.16 10.59 -20.33
C ALA A 60 -7.53 10.37 -19.67
N GLY A 61 -7.59 10.44 -18.34
CA GLY A 61 -8.85 10.37 -17.58
C GLY A 61 -9.81 11.49 -17.97
N HIS A 62 -9.32 12.71 -18.16
CA HIS A 62 -10.15 13.86 -18.53
C HIS A 62 -10.56 13.89 -20.00
N THR A 63 -9.67 13.52 -20.90
CA THR A 63 -9.90 13.63 -22.34
C THR A 63 -10.64 12.43 -22.92
N LEU A 64 -10.35 11.23 -22.39
CA LEU A 64 -10.88 9.97 -22.91
C LEU A 64 -12.08 9.42 -22.11
N PHE A 65 -12.24 9.79 -20.84
CA PHE A 65 -13.23 9.16 -19.95
C PHE A 65 -14.36 10.08 -19.50
N LYS A 66 -14.35 11.40 -19.80
CA LYS A 66 -15.34 12.37 -19.29
C LYS A 66 -15.62 12.20 -17.78
N GLY A 67 -14.59 11.90 -17.00
CA GLY A 67 -14.66 11.76 -15.54
C GLY A 67 -14.86 13.12 -14.87
N GLU A 68 -15.59 13.16 -13.77
CA GLU A 68 -15.73 14.37 -12.95
C GLU A 68 -14.40 14.72 -12.30
N LYS A 69 -14.06 16.04 -12.34
CA LYS A 69 -12.84 16.57 -11.71
C LYS A 69 -13.09 16.74 -10.21
N GLY A 70 -12.15 16.27 -9.38
CA GLY A 70 -12.09 16.64 -7.98
C GLY A 70 -12.10 15.47 -7.00
N VAL A 71 -11.93 15.82 -5.73
CA VAL A 71 -12.15 14.93 -4.58
C VAL A 71 -13.65 14.92 -4.33
N GLY A 72 -14.26 13.73 -4.23
CA GLY A 72 -15.70 13.61 -3.97
C GLY A 72 -16.10 14.24 -2.63
N SER A 73 -17.31 14.78 -2.55
CA SER A 73 -17.92 15.22 -1.31
C SER A 73 -19.03 14.25 -0.88
N PRO A 74 -19.48 14.28 0.39
CA PRO A 74 -20.59 13.44 0.87
C PRO A 74 -21.85 13.58 0.02
N GLU A 75 -22.09 14.80 -0.51
CA GLU A 75 -23.26 15.15 -1.30
C GLU A 75 -23.08 14.81 -2.79
N LYS A 76 -21.82 14.72 -3.26
CA LYS A 76 -21.47 14.42 -4.65
C LYS A 76 -20.24 13.51 -4.73
N PRO A 77 -20.39 12.20 -4.48
CA PRO A 77 -19.29 11.26 -4.58
C PRO A 77 -18.78 11.17 -6.02
N VAL A 78 -17.46 11.16 -6.19
CA VAL A 78 -16.85 11.03 -7.53
C VAL A 78 -17.11 9.65 -8.09
N ASN A 79 -17.87 9.60 -9.18
CA ASN A 79 -18.07 8.35 -9.91
C ASN A 79 -16.87 8.13 -10.85
N ARG A 80 -15.84 7.44 -10.38
CA ARG A 80 -14.69 7.07 -11.21
C ARG A 80 -15.06 5.98 -12.21
N ARG A 81 -15.71 6.40 -13.29
CA ARG A 81 -16.02 5.53 -14.44
C ARG A 81 -14.79 4.92 -15.11
N ASP A 82 -13.61 5.53 -14.92
CA ASP A 82 -12.32 5.05 -15.40
C ASP A 82 -11.97 3.65 -14.88
N LYS A 83 -12.37 3.29 -13.66
CA LYS A 83 -12.16 1.95 -13.11
C LYS A 83 -13.14 0.89 -13.66
N ASN A 84 -14.26 1.31 -14.22
CA ASN A 84 -15.31 0.44 -14.76
C ASN A 84 -15.33 0.35 -16.30
N VAL A 85 -14.41 1.01 -17.01
CA VAL A 85 -14.40 0.97 -18.48
C VAL A 85 -13.87 -0.39 -18.94
N ARG A 86 -14.78 -1.20 -19.48
CA ARG A 86 -14.53 -2.53 -20.06
C ARG A 86 -14.07 -2.49 -21.53
N SER A 87 -13.69 -1.34 -22.10
CA SER A 87 -13.23 -1.31 -23.49
C SER A 87 -11.87 -1.98 -23.61
N TRP A 88 -11.70 -2.87 -24.61
CA TRP A 88 -10.45 -3.61 -24.84
C TRP A 88 -9.21 -2.72 -25.01
N PRO A 89 -9.24 -1.61 -25.77
CA PRO A 89 -8.06 -0.76 -25.90
C PRO A 89 -7.61 -0.13 -24.57
N MET A 90 -8.58 0.27 -23.75
CA MET A 90 -8.30 0.88 -22.45
C MET A 90 -7.72 -0.11 -21.43
N SER A 91 -8.14 -1.37 -21.53
CA SER A 91 -7.57 -2.43 -20.71
C SER A 91 -6.07 -2.64 -21.04
N VAL A 92 -5.70 -2.62 -22.32
CA VAL A 92 -4.29 -2.71 -22.75
C VAL A 92 -3.47 -1.52 -22.24
N VAL A 93 -3.98 -0.29 -22.38
CA VAL A 93 -3.31 0.91 -21.86
C VAL A 93 -3.10 0.81 -20.35
N ARG A 94 -4.12 0.37 -19.61
CA ARG A 94 -4.03 0.16 -18.16
C ARG A 94 -2.96 -0.86 -17.78
N LEU A 95 -2.91 -2.00 -18.46
CA LEU A 95 -1.89 -3.02 -18.24
C LEU A 95 -0.48 -2.46 -18.52
N GLY A 96 -0.31 -1.69 -19.60
CA GLY A 96 0.95 -0.99 -19.90
C GLY A 96 1.37 -0.02 -18.79
N LEU A 97 0.43 0.77 -18.25
CA LEU A 97 0.70 1.69 -17.14
C LEU A 97 1.12 0.93 -15.88
N TYR A 98 0.43 -0.13 -15.50
CA TYR A 98 0.78 -0.95 -14.32
C TYR A 98 2.14 -1.62 -14.47
N PHE A 99 2.52 -2.01 -15.69
CA PHE A 99 3.86 -2.53 -15.95
C PHE A 99 4.94 -1.47 -15.75
N VAL A 100 4.73 -0.23 -16.26
CA VAL A 100 5.66 0.89 -16.04
C VAL A 100 5.77 1.24 -14.56
N ASP A 101 4.65 1.23 -13.82
CA ASP A 101 4.67 1.48 -12.38
C ASP A 101 5.38 0.38 -11.60
N ALA A 102 5.25 -0.87 -12.02
CA ALA A 102 6.00 -1.98 -11.43
C ALA A 102 7.52 -1.78 -11.59
N LEU A 103 7.98 -1.36 -12.78
CA LEU A 103 9.40 -1.05 -13.01
C LEU A 103 9.85 0.18 -12.20
N SER A 104 9.02 1.23 -12.15
CA SER A 104 9.30 2.43 -11.35
C SER A 104 9.37 2.11 -9.85
N LEU A 105 8.44 1.29 -9.35
CA LEU A 105 8.45 0.81 -7.97
C LEU A 105 9.73 0.04 -7.65
N ARG A 106 10.12 -0.88 -8.53
CA ARG A 106 11.38 -1.63 -8.39
C ARG A 106 12.59 -0.69 -8.29
N ALA A 107 12.67 0.31 -9.16
CA ALA A 107 13.77 1.28 -9.16
C ALA A 107 13.77 2.16 -7.91
N THR A 108 12.60 2.65 -7.49
CA THR A 108 12.44 3.50 -6.30
C THR A 108 12.81 2.74 -5.03
N VAL A 109 12.28 1.53 -4.85
CA VAL A 109 12.62 0.68 -3.70
C VAL A 109 14.11 0.35 -3.69
N ALA A 110 14.69 -0.03 -4.84
CA ALA A 110 16.13 -0.32 -4.91
C ALA A 110 17.00 0.89 -4.51
N LYS A 111 16.60 2.10 -4.90
CA LYS A 111 17.27 3.34 -4.51
C LYS A 111 17.15 3.60 -2.99
N VAL A 112 15.95 3.50 -2.45
CA VAL A 112 15.69 3.74 -1.03
C VAL A 112 16.34 2.67 -0.16
N MET A 113 16.38 1.43 -0.62
CA MET A 113 17.10 0.35 0.06
C MET A 113 18.63 0.58 0.11
N GLN A 114 19.16 1.57 -0.60
CA GLN A 114 20.58 1.97 -0.54
C GLN A 114 20.82 3.21 0.35
N SER A 115 19.76 3.92 0.78
CA SER A 115 19.86 5.18 1.54
C SER A 115 20.40 5.03 2.95
N GLY A 116 20.43 3.81 3.48
CA GLY A 116 20.84 3.54 4.86
C GLY A 116 19.71 3.59 5.88
N ALA A 117 18.43 3.60 5.43
CA ALA A 117 17.29 3.42 6.30
C ALA A 117 17.28 2.02 6.93
N ASP A 118 16.82 1.91 8.17
CA ASP A 118 16.62 0.64 8.87
C ASP A 118 15.26 0.01 8.46
N PHE A 119 14.24 0.88 8.26
CA PHE A 119 12.93 0.52 7.75
C PHE A 119 12.55 1.36 6.53
N VAL A 120 11.94 0.70 5.54
CA VAL A 120 11.26 1.33 4.41
C VAL A 120 9.78 1.02 4.51
N VAL A 121 8.95 2.06 4.63
CA VAL A 121 7.49 1.96 4.72
C VAL A 121 6.90 2.45 3.41
N CYS A 122 6.00 1.68 2.81
CA CYS A 122 5.34 2.03 1.56
C CYS A 122 3.86 2.31 1.83
N ASP A 123 3.45 3.59 1.64
CA ASP A 123 2.03 3.97 1.63
C ASP A 123 1.47 3.64 0.25
N ARG A 124 0.64 2.62 0.19
CA ARG A 124 0.14 1.90 -0.97
C ARG A 124 1.25 1.14 -1.71
N TYR A 125 0.85 0.09 -2.36
CA TYR A 125 1.71 -0.78 -3.14
C TYR A 125 1.07 -1.12 -4.48
N ILE A 126 1.77 -1.84 -5.33
CA ILE A 126 1.22 -2.29 -6.63
C ILE A 126 -0.09 -3.08 -6.47
N TYR A 127 -0.37 -3.62 -5.28
CA TYR A 127 -1.61 -4.33 -4.98
C TYR A 127 -2.85 -3.46 -5.19
N ASP A 128 -2.76 -2.16 -4.88
CA ASP A 128 -3.84 -1.18 -5.06
C ASP A 128 -4.23 -1.00 -6.54
N GLU A 129 -3.30 -1.24 -7.46
CA GLU A 129 -3.57 -1.26 -8.90
C GLU A 129 -4.07 -2.62 -9.39
N LEU A 130 -3.41 -3.69 -8.96
CA LEU A 130 -3.74 -5.05 -9.39
C LEU A 130 -5.13 -5.49 -8.92
N ALA A 131 -5.58 -5.01 -7.76
CA ALA A 131 -6.95 -5.24 -7.26
C ALA A 131 -8.04 -4.63 -8.16
N ASN A 132 -7.70 -3.67 -9.04
CA ASN A 132 -8.65 -3.10 -9.99
C ASN A 132 -8.84 -3.95 -11.28
N LEU A 133 -8.07 -5.03 -11.44
CA LEU A 133 -8.21 -5.93 -12.57
C LEU A 133 -9.37 -6.91 -12.36
N ASN A 134 -9.98 -7.35 -13.47
CA ASN A 134 -10.98 -8.43 -13.41
C ASN A 134 -10.28 -9.77 -13.16
N LEU A 135 -10.08 -10.11 -11.89
CA LEU A 135 -9.39 -11.32 -11.47
C LEU A 135 -10.19 -12.63 -11.72
N GLY A 136 -11.43 -12.55 -12.19
CA GLY A 136 -12.15 -13.68 -12.77
C GLY A 136 -11.57 -14.12 -14.13
N ASN A 137 -10.84 -13.23 -14.82
CA ASN A 137 -10.22 -13.53 -16.10
C ASN A 137 -8.84 -14.22 -15.93
N PRO A 138 -8.62 -15.41 -16.52
CA PRO A 138 -7.33 -16.11 -16.42
C PRO A 138 -6.14 -15.31 -16.94
N ALA A 139 -6.31 -14.51 -18.00
CA ALA A 139 -5.25 -13.65 -18.53
C ALA A 139 -4.85 -12.54 -17.54
N ALA A 140 -5.84 -11.93 -16.83
CA ALA A 140 -5.57 -10.97 -15.78
C ALA A 140 -4.81 -11.61 -14.60
N ARG A 141 -5.17 -12.83 -14.21
CA ARG A 141 -4.46 -13.59 -13.17
C ARG A 141 -3.01 -13.93 -13.59
N ALA A 142 -2.80 -14.31 -14.85
CA ALA A 142 -1.45 -14.54 -15.38
C ALA A 142 -0.62 -13.25 -15.36
N TYR A 143 -1.22 -12.13 -15.77
CA TYR A 143 -0.60 -10.81 -15.71
C TYR A 143 -0.22 -10.41 -14.27
N VAL A 144 -1.11 -10.59 -13.31
CA VAL A 144 -0.81 -10.35 -11.88
C VAL A 144 0.40 -11.15 -11.43
N ARG A 145 0.43 -12.46 -11.74
CA ARG A 145 1.58 -13.31 -11.38
C ARG A 145 2.88 -12.84 -12.03
N MET A 146 2.82 -12.34 -13.26
CA MET A 146 3.97 -11.77 -13.97
C MET A 146 4.47 -10.50 -13.25
N ILE A 147 3.58 -9.54 -12.95
CA ILE A 147 3.94 -8.30 -12.23
C ILE A 147 4.54 -8.63 -10.86
N MET A 148 3.97 -9.59 -10.12
CA MET A 148 4.49 -9.98 -8.80
C MET A 148 5.90 -10.58 -8.83
N LYS A 149 6.38 -11.05 -9.98
CA LYS A 149 7.78 -11.47 -10.18
C LYS A 149 8.73 -10.31 -10.44
N LEU A 150 8.22 -9.16 -10.90
CA LEU A 150 9.02 -7.99 -11.25
C LEU A 150 9.23 -7.05 -10.07
N VAL A 151 8.24 -6.94 -9.18
CA VAL A 151 8.31 -6.02 -8.05
C VAL A 151 9.03 -6.62 -6.84
N PRO A 152 9.75 -5.82 -6.03
CA PRO A 152 10.29 -6.28 -4.76
C PRO A 152 9.18 -6.80 -3.85
N ARG A 153 9.46 -7.84 -3.09
CA ARG A 153 8.51 -8.32 -2.08
C ARG A 153 8.80 -7.64 -0.75
N PRO A 154 7.81 -6.95 -0.15
CA PRO A 154 7.94 -6.50 1.22
C PRO A 154 8.15 -7.68 2.18
N ASP A 155 8.90 -7.46 3.26
CA ASP A 155 9.03 -8.45 4.34
C ASP A 155 7.69 -8.69 5.02
N VAL A 156 6.87 -7.63 5.18
CA VAL A 156 5.44 -7.73 5.54
C VAL A 156 4.63 -6.79 4.66
N SER A 157 3.55 -7.32 4.12
CA SER A 157 2.53 -6.54 3.39
C SER A 157 1.25 -6.53 4.21
N TYR A 158 0.81 -5.35 4.64
CA TYR A 158 -0.44 -5.19 5.37
C TYR A 158 -1.59 -4.85 4.42
N PHE A 159 -2.68 -5.57 4.55
CA PHE A 159 -3.98 -5.15 4.04
C PHE A 159 -4.84 -4.74 5.23
N LEU A 160 -5.08 -3.44 5.38
CA LEU A 160 -6.00 -2.93 6.38
C LEU A 160 -7.43 -3.10 5.86
N ASP A 161 -8.11 -4.11 6.40
CA ASP A 161 -9.53 -4.31 6.12
C ASP A 161 -10.38 -3.33 6.93
N ALA A 162 -11.48 -2.88 6.34
CA ALA A 162 -12.45 -2.02 7.00
C ALA A 162 -13.86 -2.31 6.50
N ASP A 163 -14.82 -2.15 7.38
CA ASP A 163 -16.22 -2.12 6.97
C ASP A 163 -16.44 -0.93 6.01
N PRO A 164 -16.99 -1.16 4.79
CA PRO A 164 -17.20 -0.11 3.81
C PRO A 164 -18.06 1.06 4.28
N VAL A 165 -19.06 0.79 5.14
CA VAL A 165 -19.92 1.84 5.70
C VAL A 165 -19.12 2.75 6.63
N ALA A 166 -18.37 2.15 7.55
CA ALA A 166 -17.51 2.89 8.48
C ALA A 166 -16.37 3.60 7.75
N ALA A 167 -15.79 2.98 6.72
CA ALA A 167 -14.74 3.59 5.90
C ALA A 167 -15.26 4.82 5.15
N ARG A 168 -16.46 4.74 4.55
CA ARG A 168 -17.12 5.87 3.89
C ARG A 168 -17.47 6.99 4.85
N ALA A 169 -17.92 6.67 6.06
CA ALA A 169 -18.22 7.68 7.07
C ALA A 169 -16.98 8.51 7.43
N ARG A 170 -15.79 7.88 7.46
CA ARG A 170 -14.51 8.58 7.71
C ARG A 170 -14.00 9.35 6.49
N LYS A 171 -14.21 8.82 5.28
CA LYS A 171 -13.71 9.39 4.02
C LYS A 171 -14.74 9.23 2.91
N PRO A 172 -15.67 10.15 2.74
CA PRO A 172 -16.83 10.02 1.85
C PRO A 172 -16.52 10.36 0.38
N GLU A 173 -15.36 9.96 -0.12
CA GLU A 173 -14.90 10.26 -1.48
C GLU A 173 -15.53 9.34 -2.55
N TYR A 174 -15.95 8.13 -2.17
CA TYR A 174 -16.44 7.11 -3.10
C TYR A 174 -17.85 6.61 -2.73
N PRO A 175 -18.63 6.17 -3.73
CA PRO A 175 -19.88 5.47 -3.50
C PRO A 175 -19.67 4.19 -2.69
N LEU A 176 -20.67 3.83 -1.88
CA LEU A 176 -20.59 2.66 -1.00
C LEU A 176 -20.37 1.35 -1.78
N ASP A 177 -21.11 1.18 -2.90
CA ASP A 177 -20.99 0.01 -3.77
C ASP A 177 -19.55 -0.17 -4.31
N PHE A 178 -18.91 0.95 -4.64
CA PHE A 178 -17.53 0.93 -5.08
C PHE A 178 -16.59 0.42 -3.98
N LEU A 179 -16.81 0.80 -2.73
CA LEU A 179 -15.99 0.33 -1.60
C LEU A 179 -16.19 -1.17 -1.35
N TYR A 180 -17.43 -1.68 -1.46
CA TYR A 180 -17.70 -3.12 -1.38
C TYR A 180 -16.98 -3.90 -2.48
N ILE A 181 -17.09 -3.44 -3.72
CA ILE A 181 -16.41 -4.07 -4.87
C ILE A 181 -14.90 -4.04 -4.69
N SER A 182 -14.35 -2.89 -4.28
CA SER A 182 -12.92 -2.75 -4.05
C SER A 182 -12.42 -3.68 -2.96
N ARG A 183 -13.13 -3.76 -1.83
CA ARG A 183 -12.81 -4.68 -0.74
C ARG A 183 -12.80 -6.13 -1.21
N ALA A 184 -13.84 -6.58 -1.91
CA ALA A 184 -13.91 -7.94 -2.47
C ALA A 184 -12.77 -8.22 -3.46
N SER A 185 -12.41 -7.25 -4.29
CA SER A 185 -11.29 -7.37 -5.24
C SER A 185 -9.95 -7.54 -4.53
N TYR A 186 -9.72 -6.86 -3.40
CA TYR A 186 -8.51 -7.09 -2.59
C TYR A 186 -8.47 -8.51 -2.03
N PHE A 187 -9.57 -9.04 -1.49
CA PHE A 187 -9.59 -10.43 -1.00
C PHE A 187 -9.31 -11.44 -2.10
N THR A 188 -9.89 -11.25 -3.29
CA THR A 188 -9.58 -12.10 -4.46
C THR A 188 -8.10 -12.00 -4.86
N LEU A 189 -7.49 -10.81 -4.77
CA LEU A 189 -6.07 -10.64 -5.03
C LEU A 189 -5.22 -11.35 -3.97
N ILE A 190 -5.55 -11.19 -2.68
CA ILE A 190 -4.86 -11.82 -1.55
C ILE A 190 -4.86 -13.34 -1.70
N GLU A 191 -6.00 -13.93 -2.03
CA GLU A 191 -6.09 -15.37 -2.33
C GLU A 191 -5.21 -15.79 -3.51
N LEU A 192 -5.12 -14.96 -4.55
CA LEU A 192 -4.34 -15.26 -5.75
C LEU A 192 -2.83 -15.24 -5.52
N ILE A 193 -2.32 -14.28 -4.71
CA ILE A 193 -0.88 -14.05 -4.56
C ILE A 193 -0.31 -14.57 -3.23
N GLY A 194 -1.11 -14.68 -2.19
CA GLY A 194 -0.70 -15.06 -0.84
C GLY A 194 0.24 -14.06 -0.17
N GLY A 195 0.62 -14.34 1.08
CA GLY A 195 1.68 -13.60 1.79
C GLY A 195 1.34 -12.16 2.17
N ILE A 196 0.06 -11.80 2.21
CA ILE A 196 -0.42 -10.51 2.72
C ILE A 196 -1.07 -10.73 4.09
N THR A 197 -0.61 -9.97 5.08
CA THR A 197 -1.17 -9.96 6.43
C THR A 197 -2.42 -9.10 6.44
N VAL A 198 -3.56 -9.70 6.69
CA VAL A 198 -4.84 -9.00 6.81
C VAL A 198 -5.00 -8.51 8.25
N ILE A 199 -5.13 -7.19 8.43
CA ILE A 199 -5.53 -6.58 9.70
C ILE A 199 -7.05 -6.39 9.63
N PRO A 200 -7.84 -7.15 10.40
CA PRO A 200 -9.30 -7.07 10.33
C PRO A 200 -9.83 -5.75 10.90
N PRO A 201 -11.10 -5.41 10.67
CA PRO A 201 -11.73 -4.24 11.26
C PRO A 201 -11.68 -4.33 12.80
N MET A 202 -10.97 -3.37 13.42
CA MET A 202 -10.78 -3.30 14.88
C MET A 202 -10.54 -1.84 15.31
N SER A 203 -10.32 -1.61 16.61
CA SER A 203 -9.96 -0.29 17.10
C SER A 203 -8.61 0.17 16.55
N VAL A 204 -8.37 1.49 16.53
CA VAL A 204 -7.09 2.06 16.05
C VAL A 204 -5.92 1.51 16.85
N GLN A 205 -6.09 1.38 18.18
CA GLN A 205 -5.07 0.88 19.11
C GLN A 205 -4.79 -0.61 18.91
N ASP A 206 -5.81 -1.41 18.68
CA ASP A 206 -5.64 -2.83 18.42
C ASP A 206 -4.91 -3.06 17.08
N ALA A 207 -5.31 -2.33 16.04
CA ALA A 207 -4.65 -2.37 14.74
C ALA A 207 -3.17 -1.93 14.85
N GLU A 208 -2.88 -0.90 15.65
CA GLU A 208 -1.50 -0.48 15.93
C GLU A 208 -0.70 -1.59 16.59
N ARG A 209 -1.27 -2.27 17.59
CA ARG A 209 -0.59 -3.39 18.26
C ARG A 209 -0.27 -4.53 17.31
N GLU A 210 -1.21 -4.90 16.46
CA GLU A 210 -1.00 -5.95 15.46
C GLU A 210 0.07 -5.56 14.42
N VAL A 211 0.00 -4.35 13.90
CA VAL A 211 1.01 -3.83 12.95
C VAL A 211 2.39 -3.82 13.60
N MET A 212 2.50 -3.31 14.84
CA MET A 212 3.77 -3.28 15.57
C MET A 212 4.28 -4.68 15.88
N HIS A 213 3.42 -5.61 16.29
CA HIS A 213 3.80 -6.99 16.57
C HIS A 213 4.48 -7.64 15.35
N HIS A 214 3.89 -7.53 14.18
CA HIS A 214 4.47 -8.04 12.94
C HIS A 214 5.75 -7.31 12.53
N ALA A 215 5.77 -5.97 12.65
CA ALA A 215 6.94 -5.18 12.28
C ALA A 215 8.16 -5.46 13.20
N LEU A 216 7.92 -5.56 14.52
CA LEU A 216 8.98 -5.91 15.48
C LEU A 216 9.44 -7.36 15.30
N GLY A 217 8.56 -8.27 14.90
CA GLY A 217 8.93 -9.64 14.57
C GLY A 217 9.93 -9.76 13.40
N LEU A 218 10.13 -8.69 12.62
CA LEU A 218 11.17 -8.63 11.59
C LEU A 218 12.56 -8.34 12.17
N LEU A 219 12.65 -7.83 13.39
CA LEU A 219 13.92 -7.51 14.04
C LEU A 219 14.54 -8.77 14.64
N SER A 220 15.85 -8.91 14.53
CA SER A 220 16.59 -9.96 15.23
C SER A 220 16.63 -9.68 16.72
N SER A 221 16.87 -10.72 17.52
CA SER A 221 17.01 -10.59 18.98
C SER A 221 18.12 -9.59 19.37
N ASP A 222 19.18 -9.54 18.59
CA ASP A 222 20.30 -8.61 18.80
C ASP A 222 19.94 -7.15 18.49
N GLU A 223 19.05 -6.94 17.49
CA GLU A 223 18.53 -5.61 17.14
C GLU A 223 17.57 -5.07 18.20
N LEU A 224 16.81 -5.96 18.87
CA LEU A 224 15.89 -5.61 19.97
C LEU A 224 16.62 -5.24 21.26
N GLN A 225 17.76 -5.89 21.57
CA GLN A 225 18.54 -5.62 22.78
C GLN A 225 19.33 -4.30 22.73
N GLN A 226 19.57 -3.73 21.56
CA GLN A 226 20.23 -2.43 21.39
C GLN A 226 19.29 -1.24 21.54
N GLN A 227 17.99 -1.47 21.76
CA GLN A 227 17.00 -0.43 21.95
C GLN A 227 16.94 -0.02 23.44
N PRO A 228 16.85 1.29 23.75
CA PRO A 228 16.58 1.75 25.12
C PRO A 228 15.23 1.18 25.56
N ALA A 229 15.22 0.44 26.66
CA ALA A 229 14.06 -0.32 27.15
C ALA A 229 12.83 0.52 27.56
N GLU A 230 12.93 1.85 27.54
CA GLU A 230 11.92 2.74 28.15
C GLU A 230 10.69 3.06 27.28
N HIS A 231 10.69 2.73 25.97
CA HIS A 231 9.64 3.17 25.06
C HIS A 231 8.84 2.08 24.36
N LEU A 232 9.14 0.80 24.56
CA LEU A 232 8.48 -0.31 23.86
C LEU A 232 7.30 -0.92 24.61
N VAL A 233 7.15 -0.63 25.90
CA VAL A 233 6.04 -1.11 26.74
C VAL A 233 5.21 0.11 27.11
N GLY A 234 4.23 0.42 26.30
CA GLY A 234 3.13 1.32 26.70
C GLY A 234 2.37 0.66 27.85
N GLU A 235 2.17 1.45 28.90
CA GLU A 235 1.51 1.13 30.17
C GLU A 235 0.33 0.16 30.04
N ARG A 236 0.24 -0.68 31.06
CA ARG A 236 -0.83 -1.67 31.29
C ARG A 236 -2.19 -1.02 31.48
#